data_586492fc395ae37d626a899ec2e855be
#
_entry.id   586492fc395ae37d626a899ec2e855be
#
_cell.length_a   1.000
_cell.length_b   1.000
_cell.length_c   1.000
_cell.angle_alpha   90.00
_cell.angle_beta   90.00
_cell.angle_gamma   90.00
#
_symmetry.space_group_name_H-M   'P 1'
#
loop_
_entity.id
_entity.type
_entity.pdbx_description
1 polymer ?
#
loop_
_entity_poly.entity_id
_entity_poly.type
_entity_poly.pdbx_seq_one_letter_code
_entity_poly.pdbx_strand_id
1 'polypeptide(L)'
;VNPDTDEPEVRHSSDEEPFAALAFKIATDPFVGKLCFFRVYSGTIDAGSGVYSSVKQNRERLGRILQMHANHREDLETVYAGDIAAAVGLKNTTTGDTLCDDKHPVILESMNFPEPVIRVAVEPKTKAGQEKMGIALAKLAEEDPTFKAYTDEETGQTIIAGMGELHLEIIVDRLLREFKV
;
A
#
# COMPACT_ATOMS: atom_id res chain seq x y z
N VAL A 1 -6.92 17.14 -7.65
CA VAL A 1 -6.60 18.41 -7.02
C VAL A 1 -5.09 18.60 -7.03
N ASN A 2 -4.62 19.81 -7.27
CA ASN A 2 -3.22 20.17 -7.13
C ASN A 2 -2.89 20.37 -5.63
N PRO A 3 -1.92 19.65 -5.06
CA PRO A 3 -1.64 19.73 -3.63
C PRO A 3 -1.02 21.06 -3.18
N ASP A 4 -0.45 21.84 -4.11
CA ASP A 4 0.20 23.11 -3.80
C ASP A 4 -0.76 24.29 -3.84
N THR A 5 -1.78 24.24 -4.70
CA THR A 5 -2.74 25.34 -4.93
C THR A 5 -4.16 25.03 -4.44
N ASP A 6 -4.43 23.76 -4.12
CA ASP A 6 -5.76 23.23 -3.75
C ASP A 6 -6.84 23.44 -4.85
N GLU A 7 -6.41 23.73 -6.07
CA GLU A 7 -7.30 23.90 -7.22
C GLU A 7 -7.62 22.58 -7.91
N PRO A 8 -8.82 22.46 -8.51
CA PRO A 8 -9.15 21.31 -9.34
C PRO A 8 -8.20 21.19 -10.51
N GLU A 9 -7.65 20.00 -10.72
CA GLU A 9 -6.76 19.68 -11.84
C GLU A 9 -7.29 18.47 -12.60
N VAL A 10 -7.22 18.53 -13.92
CA VAL A 10 -7.72 17.47 -14.80
C VAL A 10 -6.54 16.72 -15.41
N ARG A 11 -6.64 15.41 -15.45
CA ARG A 11 -5.75 14.51 -16.21
C ARG A 11 -6.61 13.71 -17.19
N HIS A 12 -6.23 13.72 -18.44
CA HIS A 12 -6.87 12.89 -19.47
C HIS A 12 -6.11 11.55 -19.60
N SER A 13 -6.80 10.53 -20.04
CA SER A 13 -6.18 9.24 -20.32
C SER A 13 -5.35 9.32 -21.61
N SER A 14 -4.17 9.89 -21.50
CA SER A 14 -3.22 10.12 -22.59
C SER A 14 -1.80 9.82 -22.12
N ASP A 15 -1.03 9.13 -22.95
CA ASP A 15 0.39 8.83 -22.66
C ASP A 15 1.28 10.08 -22.70
N GLU A 16 0.83 11.17 -23.35
CA GLU A 16 1.57 12.42 -23.50
C GLU A 16 1.41 13.36 -22.30
N GLU A 17 0.42 13.14 -21.44
CA GLU A 17 0.25 13.94 -20.24
C GLU A 17 1.23 13.55 -19.13
N PRO A 18 1.47 14.43 -18.14
CA PRO A 18 2.29 14.10 -16.99
C PRO A 18 1.80 12.84 -16.28
N PHE A 19 2.74 12.00 -15.85
CA PHE A 19 2.43 10.76 -15.16
C PHE A 19 1.63 11.00 -13.89
N ALA A 20 0.55 10.27 -13.74
CA ALA A 20 -0.26 10.19 -12.53
C ALA A 20 -0.90 8.80 -12.41
N ALA A 21 -0.73 8.18 -11.26
CA ALA A 21 -1.27 6.87 -10.95
C ALA A 21 -1.78 6.80 -9.51
N LEU A 22 -2.78 5.97 -9.28
CA LEU A 22 -3.35 5.69 -7.97
C LEU A 22 -2.90 4.31 -7.48
N ALA A 23 -2.25 4.28 -6.31
CA ALA A 23 -1.97 3.05 -5.58
C ALA A 23 -3.26 2.59 -4.89
N PHE A 24 -3.88 1.53 -5.37
CA PHE A 24 -5.19 1.10 -4.88
C PHE A 24 -5.17 -0.16 -4.02
N LYS A 25 -4.08 -0.91 -4.02
CA LYS A 25 -3.93 -2.12 -3.24
C LYS A 25 -2.46 -2.40 -2.91
N ILE A 26 -2.22 -2.79 -1.68
CA ILE A 26 -0.93 -3.35 -1.24
C ILE A 26 -1.12 -4.84 -0.95
N ALA A 27 -0.19 -5.66 -1.40
CA ALA A 27 -0.14 -7.08 -1.09
C ALA A 27 1.28 -7.49 -0.70
N THR A 28 1.41 -8.53 0.10
CA THR A 28 2.70 -9.12 0.43
C THR A 28 2.87 -10.44 -0.33
N ASP A 29 3.89 -10.48 -1.16
CA ASP A 29 4.27 -11.67 -1.90
C ASP A 29 5.44 -12.38 -1.20
N PRO A 30 5.42 -13.71 -1.06
CA PRO A 30 6.49 -14.44 -0.36
C PRO A 30 7.86 -14.37 -1.04
N PHE A 31 7.91 -14.08 -2.35
CA PHE A 31 9.15 -14.07 -3.13
C PHE A 31 9.70 -12.66 -3.39
N VAL A 32 8.84 -11.70 -3.70
CA VAL A 32 9.25 -10.33 -4.05
C VAL A 32 8.96 -9.31 -2.95
N GLY A 33 8.26 -9.72 -1.90
CA GLY A 33 7.91 -8.86 -0.77
C GLY A 33 6.70 -7.98 -1.06
N LYS A 34 6.79 -6.70 -0.72
CA LYS A 34 5.69 -5.75 -0.90
C LYS A 34 5.41 -5.48 -2.37
N LEU A 35 4.18 -5.72 -2.78
CA LEU A 35 3.62 -5.36 -4.08
C LEU A 35 2.65 -4.19 -3.92
N CYS A 36 2.86 -3.14 -4.70
CA CYS A 36 1.95 -2.01 -4.79
C CYS A 36 1.22 -2.05 -6.12
N PHE A 37 -0.07 -2.37 -6.11
CA PHE A 37 -0.91 -2.32 -7.31
C PHE A 37 -1.34 -0.89 -7.57
N PHE A 38 -1.13 -0.43 -8.79
CA PHE A 38 -1.47 0.92 -9.21
C PHE A 38 -2.15 0.94 -10.57
N ARG A 39 -3.00 1.94 -10.76
CA ARG A 39 -3.64 2.24 -12.03
C ARG A 39 -3.10 3.56 -12.55
N VAL A 40 -2.64 3.56 -13.80
CA VAL A 40 -2.17 4.77 -14.49
C VAL A 40 -3.36 5.53 -15.04
N TYR A 41 -3.53 6.77 -14.60
CA TYR A 41 -4.58 7.66 -15.09
C TYR A 41 -4.11 8.51 -16.27
N SER A 42 -2.84 8.91 -16.26
CA SER A 42 -2.23 9.69 -17.33
C SER A 42 -0.73 9.43 -17.43
N GLY A 43 -0.15 9.69 -18.59
CA GLY A 43 1.27 9.54 -18.84
C GLY A 43 1.73 8.10 -18.89
N THR A 44 3.04 7.93 -18.90
CA THR A 44 3.74 6.65 -18.90
C THR A 44 4.79 6.61 -17.82
N ILE A 45 5.18 5.42 -17.38
CA ILE A 45 6.26 5.22 -16.42
C ILE A 45 7.08 3.98 -16.79
N ASP A 46 8.40 4.10 -16.66
CA ASP A 46 9.34 3.01 -16.89
C ASP A 46 9.80 2.37 -15.58
N ALA A 47 10.10 1.09 -15.63
CA ALA A 47 10.73 0.38 -14.52
C ALA A 47 12.06 1.06 -14.15
N GLY A 48 12.35 1.16 -12.86
CA GLY A 48 13.54 1.85 -12.34
C GLY A 48 13.43 3.36 -12.24
N SER A 49 12.32 3.98 -12.68
CA SER A 49 12.11 5.42 -12.61
C SER A 49 11.82 5.92 -11.20
N GLY A 50 12.08 7.20 -10.96
CA GLY A 50 11.63 7.92 -9.77
C GLY A 50 10.17 8.34 -9.91
N VAL A 51 9.43 8.29 -8.81
CA VAL A 51 8.06 8.80 -8.69
C VAL A 51 7.94 9.68 -7.44
N TYR A 52 6.98 10.58 -7.47
CA TYR A 52 6.67 11.45 -6.35
C TYR A 52 5.32 11.05 -5.74
N SER A 53 5.31 10.84 -4.43
CA SER A 53 4.07 10.67 -3.67
C SER A 53 3.57 12.04 -3.22
N SER A 54 2.50 12.53 -3.85
CA SER A 54 1.94 13.84 -3.54
C SER A 54 1.26 13.91 -2.17
N VAL A 55 0.71 12.78 -1.69
CA VAL A 55 0.08 12.68 -0.38
C VAL A 55 1.12 12.69 0.74
N LYS A 56 2.22 11.96 0.59
CA LYS A 56 3.28 11.85 1.60
C LYS A 56 4.44 12.83 1.38
N GLN A 57 4.40 13.58 0.28
CA GLN A 57 5.42 14.58 -0.08
C GLN A 57 6.85 14.01 -0.08
N ASN A 58 7.00 12.80 -0.60
CA ASN A 58 8.29 12.15 -0.72
C ASN A 58 8.51 11.54 -2.12
N ARG A 59 9.78 11.34 -2.46
CA ARG A 59 10.17 10.64 -3.68
C ARG A 59 10.52 9.19 -3.36
N GLU A 60 10.06 8.31 -4.23
CA GLU A 60 10.40 6.90 -4.20
C GLU A 60 10.90 6.44 -5.57
N ARG A 61 11.55 5.31 -5.60
CA ARG A 61 12.00 4.69 -6.84
C ARG A 61 11.22 3.41 -7.08
N LEU A 62 10.60 3.33 -8.25
CA LEU A 62 10.09 2.09 -8.78
C LEU A 62 11.25 1.12 -9.01
N GLY A 63 11.13 -0.10 -8.50
CA GLY A 63 12.01 -1.18 -8.92
C GLY A 63 11.48 -1.84 -10.18
N ARG A 64 11.11 -3.10 -10.06
CA ARG A 64 10.43 -3.85 -11.12
C ARG A 64 8.96 -3.46 -11.21
N ILE A 65 8.45 -3.49 -12.43
CA ILE A 65 7.01 -3.40 -12.68
C ILE A 65 6.55 -4.76 -13.21
N LEU A 66 5.50 -5.30 -12.62
CA LEU A 66 4.97 -6.62 -12.93
C LEU A 66 3.54 -6.52 -13.44
N GLN A 67 3.25 -7.27 -14.49
CA GLN A 67 1.88 -7.61 -14.85
C GLN A 67 1.52 -8.94 -14.18
N MET A 68 0.39 -8.96 -13.48
CA MET A 68 -0.07 -10.11 -12.74
C MET A 68 -1.24 -10.78 -13.46
N HIS A 69 -1.09 -12.06 -13.80
CA HIS A 69 -2.14 -12.91 -14.33
C HIS A 69 -2.33 -14.10 -13.39
N ALA A 70 -3.24 -13.98 -12.44
CA ALA A 70 -3.39 -14.93 -11.34
C ALA A 70 -2.05 -15.15 -10.60
N ASN A 71 -1.44 -16.32 -10.69
CA ASN A 71 -0.15 -16.62 -10.07
C ASN A 71 1.06 -16.42 -11.02
N HIS A 72 0.80 -16.00 -12.25
CA HIS A 72 1.86 -15.75 -13.23
C HIS A 72 2.27 -14.28 -13.20
N ARG A 73 3.58 -14.04 -13.26
CA ARG A 73 4.18 -12.71 -13.24
C ARG A 73 4.95 -12.49 -14.51
N GLU A 74 4.77 -11.34 -15.10
CA GLU A 74 5.51 -10.89 -16.26
C GLU A 74 6.13 -9.52 -15.97
N ASP A 75 7.43 -9.37 -16.23
CA ASP A 75 8.10 -8.09 -16.10
C ASP A 75 7.70 -7.15 -17.23
N LEU A 76 7.36 -5.91 -16.88
CA LEU A 76 7.07 -4.83 -17.82
C LEU A 76 8.18 -3.79 -17.77
N GLU A 77 8.59 -3.32 -18.93
CA GLU A 77 9.54 -2.20 -19.04
C GLU A 77 8.82 -0.85 -18.88
N THR A 78 7.65 -0.71 -19.48
CA THR A 78 6.86 0.52 -19.50
C THR A 78 5.38 0.22 -19.25
N VAL A 79 4.71 1.12 -18.54
CA VAL A 79 3.27 1.09 -18.30
C VAL A 79 2.65 2.38 -18.86
N TYR A 80 1.50 2.25 -19.51
CA TYR A 80 0.82 3.32 -20.24
C TYR A 80 -0.47 3.76 -19.55
N ALA A 81 -1.00 4.91 -19.97
CA ALA A 81 -2.27 5.42 -19.47
C ALA A 81 -3.40 4.39 -19.62
N GLY A 82 -4.14 4.15 -18.54
CA GLY A 82 -5.21 3.15 -18.46
C GLY A 82 -4.77 1.77 -17.97
N ASP A 83 -3.47 1.49 -17.94
CA ASP A 83 -2.95 0.19 -17.49
C ASP A 83 -3.03 0.03 -15.97
N ILE A 84 -3.11 -1.24 -15.55
CA ILE A 84 -2.97 -1.67 -14.16
C ILE A 84 -1.75 -2.57 -14.06
N ALA A 85 -0.87 -2.28 -13.12
CA ALA A 85 0.34 -3.06 -12.87
C ALA A 85 0.68 -3.11 -11.38
N ALA A 86 1.67 -3.92 -11.04
CA ALA A 86 2.21 -4.01 -9.69
C ALA A 86 3.65 -3.52 -9.65
N ALA A 87 3.98 -2.66 -8.72
CA ALA A 87 5.33 -2.15 -8.50
C ALA A 87 6.00 -2.85 -7.31
N VAL A 88 7.28 -3.18 -7.48
CA VAL A 88 8.17 -3.62 -6.42
C VAL A 88 9.10 -2.45 -6.07
N GLY A 89 9.43 -2.29 -4.80
CA GLY A 89 10.42 -1.31 -4.34
C GLY A 89 9.85 -0.03 -3.74
N LEU A 90 8.53 0.18 -3.79
CA LEU A 90 7.87 1.29 -3.10
C LEU A 90 7.73 0.98 -1.60
N LYS A 91 8.57 1.59 -0.78
CA LYS A 91 8.66 1.28 0.66
C LYS A 91 7.60 1.99 1.50
N ASN A 92 7.34 3.26 1.19
CA ASN A 92 6.48 4.13 1.99
C ASN A 92 5.08 4.33 1.39
N THR A 93 4.85 3.88 0.16
CA THR A 93 3.55 3.98 -0.49
C THR A 93 2.53 3.07 0.18
N THR A 94 1.36 3.61 0.44
CA THR A 94 0.20 2.90 1.02
C THR A 94 -1.02 3.02 0.11
N THR A 95 -2.05 2.24 0.41
CA THR A 95 -3.31 2.28 -0.36
C THR A 95 -3.93 3.68 -0.32
N GLY A 96 -4.30 4.19 -1.48
CA GLY A 96 -4.88 5.52 -1.65
C GLY A 96 -3.86 6.61 -2.01
N ASP A 97 -2.57 6.32 -1.96
CA ASP A 97 -1.54 7.29 -2.36
C ASP A 97 -1.56 7.53 -3.88
N THR A 98 -1.26 8.77 -4.27
CA THR A 98 -1.04 9.14 -5.66
C THR A 98 0.46 9.13 -5.96
N LEU A 99 0.84 8.47 -7.04
CA LEU A 99 2.19 8.50 -7.62
C LEU A 99 2.16 9.37 -8.86
N CYS A 100 3.01 10.37 -8.93
CA CYS A 100 3.00 11.33 -10.04
C CYS A 100 4.39 11.84 -10.40
N ASP A 101 4.45 12.68 -11.43
CA ASP A 101 5.62 13.50 -11.75
C ASP A 101 5.76 14.61 -10.71
N ASP A 102 6.96 14.79 -10.17
CA ASP A 102 7.26 15.82 -9.16
C ASP A 102 7.11 17.26 -9.64
N LYS A 103 7.21 17.48 -10.96
CA LYS A 103 7.01 18.80 -11.58
C LYS A 103 5.53 19.14 -11.80
N HIS A 104 4.68 18.12 -11.80
CA HIS A 104 3.24 18.25 -12.03
C HIS A 104 2.48 17.46 -10.96
N PRO A 105 2.58 17.87 -9.69
CA PRO A 105 1.96 17.12 -8.60
C PRO A 105 0.43 17.20 -8.68
N VAL A 106 -0.22 16.08 -8.39
CA VAL A 106 -1.66 15.96 -8.35
C VAL A 106 -2.07 14.95 -7.28
N ILE A 107 -3.21 15.15 -6.66
CA ILE A 107 -3.89 14.15 -5.82
C ILE A 107 -5.12 13.71 -6.60
N LEU A 108 -5.16 12.44 -7.01
CA LEU A 108 -6.21 11.91 -7.87
C LEU A 108 -7.50 11.69 -7.10
N GLU A 109 -7.47 10.85 -6.10
CA GLU A 109 -8.64 10.49 -5.32
C GLU A 109 -8.23 10.34 -3.85
N SER A 110 -9.02 10.90 -2.95
CA SER A 110 -8.86 10.67 -1.52
C SER A 110 -9.69 9.47 -1.10
N MET A 111 -9.03 8.38 -0.73
CA MET A 111 -9.69 7.22 -0.15
C MET A 111 -9.82 7.43 1.35
N ASN A 112 -11.05 7.56 1.82
CA ASN A 112 -11.37 7.62 3.25
C ASN A 112 -11.69 6.22 3.73
N PHE A 113 -10.84 5.68 4.62
CA PHE A 113 -11.09 4.40 5.26
C PHE A 113 -11.78 4.60 6.60
N PRO A 114 -12.82 3.80 6.93
CA PRO A 114 -13.47 3.90 8.23
C PRO A 114 -12.51 3.56 9.37
N GLU A 115 -12.67 4.23 10.49
CA GLU A 115 -11.90 3.94 11.70
C GLU A 115 -12.32 2.57 12.29
N PRO A 116 -11.36 1.78 12.82
CA PRO A 116 -11.65 0.53 13.47
C PRO A 116 -12.54 0.72 14.70
N VAL A 117 -13.51 -0.17 14.88
CA VAL A 117 -14.51 -0.08 15.96
C VAL A 117 -14.29 -1.08 17.09
N ILE A 118 -13.58 -2.19 16.84
CA ILE A 118 -13.27 -3.23 17.82
C ILE A 118 -11.78 -3.30 18.07
N ARG A 119 -11.38 -3.47 19.32
CA ARG A 119 -10.01 -3.57 19.77
C ARG A 119 -9.83 -4.82 20.64
N VAL A 120 -8.76 -5.54 20.42
CA VAL A 120 -8.42 -6.77 21.16
C VAL A 120 -6.92 -6.76 21.47
N ALA A 121 -6.56 -7.15 22.69
CA ALA A 121 -5.17 -7.41 23.05
C ALA A 121 -4.74 -8.78 22.53
N VAL A 122 -3.56 -8.85 21.96
CA VAL A 122 -2.96 -10.10 21.46
C VAL A 122 -1.58 -10.29 22.06
N GLU A 123 -1.26 -11.54 22.39
CA GLU A 123 0.03 -11.92 22.93
C GLU A 123 0.59 -13.12 22.17
N PRO A 124 1.90 -13.13 21.84
CA PRO A 124 2.52 -14.31 21.27
C PRO A 124 2.70 -15.38 22.35
N LYS A 125 2.59 -16.65 21.98
CA LYS A 125 2.77 -17.77 22.91
C LYS A 125 4.22 -17.91 23.40
N THR A 126 5.19 -17.34 22.69
CA THR A 126 6.61 -17.42 23.00
C THR A 126 7.29 -16.06 22.83
N LYS A 127 8.38 -15.83 23.59
CA LYS A 127 9.19 -14.61 23.42
C LYS A 127 9.78 -14.47 22.01
N ALA A 128 10.17 -15.57 21.38
CA ALA A 128 10.64 -15.57 19.99
C ALA A 128 9.56 -15.20 18.97
N GLY A 129 8.29 -15.41 19.32
CA GLY A 129 7.15 -14.99 18.50
C GLY A 129 6.89 -13.49 18.49
N GLN A 130 7.41 -12.74 19.46
CA GLN A 130 7.10 -11.32 19.61
C GLN A 130 7.62 -10.47 18.47
N GLU A 131 8.87 -10.67 18.03
CA GLU A 131 9.43 -9.98 16.87
C GLU A 131 8.71 -10.36 15.58
N LYS A 132 8.44 -11.66 15.39
CA LYS A 132 7.69 -12.16 14.25
C LYS A 132 6.29 -11.58 14.18
N MET A 133 5.62 -11.50 15.33
CA MET A 133 4.28 -10.91 15.43
C MET A 133 4.30 -9.43 15.05
N GLY A 134 5.27 -8.67 15.53
CA GLY A 134 5.41 -7.25 15.16
C GLY A 134 5.58 -7.04 13.66
N ILE A 135 6.45 -7.81 13.03
CA ILE A 135 6.67 -7.75 11.57
C ILE A 135 5.40 -8.16 10.81
N ALA A 136 4.74 -9.23 11.24
CA ALA A 136 3.52 -9.73 10.62
C ALA A 136 2.38 -8.72 10.72
N LEU A 137 2.17 -8.13 11.89
CA LEU A 137 1.14 -7.10 12.11
C LEU A 137 1.40 -5.85 11.27
N ALA A 138 2.66 -5.42 11.14
CA ALA A 138 3.01 -4.30 10.28
C ALA A 138 2.67 -4.56 8.80
N LYS A 139 2.97 -5.76 8.30
CA LYS A 139 2.60 -6.17 6.93
C LYS A 139 1.09 -6.22 6.71
N LEU A 140 0.35 -6.78 7.65
CA LEU A 140 -1.11 -6.84 7.58
C LEU A 140 -1.75 -5.45 7.62
N ALA A 141 -1.20 -4.53 8.42
CA ALA A 141 -1.65 -3.13 8.45
C ALA A 141 -1.35 -2.37 7.15
N GLU A 142 -0.25 -2.69 6.46
CA GLU A 142 0.03 -2.13 5.13
C GLU A 142 -0.94 -2.63 4.06
N GLU A 143 -1.36 -3.90 4.15
CA GLU A 143 -2.32 -4.50 3.20
C GLU A 143 -3.75 -4.01 3.43
N ASP A 144 -4.14 -3.76 4.66
CA ASP A 144 -5.51 -3.44 5.07
C ASP A 144 -5.57 -2.09 5.82
N PRO A 145 -6.01 -1.01 5.16
CA PRO A 145 -6.12 0.31 5.78
C PRO A 145 -7.15 0.41 6.92
N THR A 146 -8.06 -0.56 7.05
CA THR A 146 -9.05 -0.63 8.13
C THR A 146 -8.56 -1.39 9.36
N PHE A 147 -7.38 -1.97 9.27
CA PHE A 147 -6.72 -2.68 10.36
C PHE A 147 -5.59 -1.84 10.94
N LYS A 148 -5.53 -1.74 12.26
CA LYS A 148 -4.46 -1.05 13.00
C LYS A 148 -3.86 -1.98 14.06
N ALA A 149 -2.56 -1.86 14.27
CA ALA A 149 -1.85 -2.54 15.34
C ALA A 149 -0.93 -1.54 16.05
N TYR A 150 -0.95 -1.50 17.37
CA TYR A 150 -0.14 -0.60 18.18
C TYR A 150 0.12 -1.20 19.57
N THR A 151 1.10 -0.64 20.27
CA THR A 151 1.36 -0.97 21.67
C THR A 151 0.65 0.03 22.55
N ASP A 152 -0.11 -0.47 23.51
CA ASP A 152 -0.74 0.35 24.54
C ASP A 152 0.33 0.83 25.52
N GLU A 153 0.43 2.14 25.71
CA GLU A 153 1.50 2.76 26.52
C GLU A 153 1.33 2.49 28.02
N GLU A 154 0.10 2.29 28.50
CA GLU A 154 -0.17 2.04 29.91
C GLU A 154 0.05 0.59 30.30
N THR A 155 -0.37 -0.35 29.47
CA THR A 155 -0.32 -1.78 29.76
C THR A 155 0.86 -2.50 29.12
N GLY A 156 1.49 -1.91 28.12
CA GLY A 156 2.54 -2.53 27.30
C GLY A 156 2.05 -3.65 26.39
N GLN A 157 0.72 -3.85 26.29
CA GLN A 157 0.10 -4.88 25.48
C GLN A 157 0.08 -4.47 24.00
N THR A 158 0.17 -5.47 23.11
CA THR A 158 -0.08 -5.26 21.70
C THR A 158 -1.57 -5.30 21.43
N ILE A 159 -2.11 -4.22 20.89
CA ILE A 159 -3.53 -4.06 20.56
C ILE A 159 -3.69 -4.18 19.05
N ILE A 160 -4.66 -4.96 18.61
CA ILE A 160 -5.14 -4.97 17.24
C ILE A 160 -6.56 -4.39 17.19
N ALA A 161 -6.81 -3.58 16.16
CA ALA A 161 -8.09 -2.91 15.96
C ALA A 161 -8.60 -3.17 14.55
N GLY A 162 -9.88 -3.48 14.43
CA GLY A 162 -10.54 -3.83 13.17
C GLY A 162 -12.01 -3.43 13.14
N MET A 163 -12.65 -3.71 12.01
CA MET A 163 -14.02 -3.31 11.73
C MET A 163 -15.07 -4.20 12.40
N GLY A 164 -14.69 -5.36 12.91
CA GLY A 164 -15.57 -6.29 13.55
C GLY A 164 -14.84 -7.54 14.04
N GLU A 165 -15.55 -8.37 14.78
CA GLU A 165 -15.01 -9.60 15.37
C GLU A 165 -14.48 -10.56 14.31
N LEU A 166 -15.25 -10.81 13.25
CA LEU A 166 -14.83 -11.64 12.13
C LEU A 166 -13.59 -11.10 11.43
N HIS A 167 -13.46 -9.79 11.27
CA HIS A 167 -12.28 -9.16 10.69
C HIS A 167 -11.02 -9.49 11.52
N LEU A 168 -11.09 -9.35 12.83
CA LEU A 168 -9.98 -9.67 13.73
C LEU A 168 -9.68 -11.17 13.80
N GLU A 169 -10.69 -12.03 13.74
CA GLU A 169 -10.50 -13.49 13.65
C GLU A 169 -9.73 -13.89 12.40
N ILE A 170 -10.05 -13.30 11.25
CA ILE A 170 -9.31 -13.52 10.00
C ILE A 170 -7.86 -13.05 10.13
N ILE A 171 -7.61 -11.90 10.74
CA ILE A 171 -6.26 -11.40 10.99
C ILE A 171 -5.46 -12.37 11.87
N VAL A 172 -6.04 -12.86 12.95
CA VAL A 172 -5.40 -13.84 13.83
C VAL A 172 -5.14 -15.17 13.11
N ASP A 173 -6.08 -15.65 12.30
CA ASP A 173 -5.89 -16.85 11.47
C ASP A 173 -4.73 -16.69 10.48
N ARG A 174 -4.61 -15.52 9.83
CA ARG A 174 -3.48 -15.21 8.95
C ARG A 174 -2.15 -15.15 9.69
N LEU A 175 -2.11 -14.58 10.91
CA LEU A 175 -0.90 -14.61 11.76
C LEU A 175 -0.43 -16.04 12.01
N LEU A 176 -1.36 -16.95 12.33
CA LEU A 176 -1.05 -18.36 12.59
C LEU A 176 -0.61 -19.11 11.33
N ARG A 177 -1.34 -18.95 10.22
CA ARG A 177 -1.14 -19.75 9.00
C ARG A 177 -0.04 -19.24 8.09
N GLU A 178 -0.02 -17.94 7.83
CA GLU A 178 0.91 -17.32 6.88
C GLU A 178 2.24 -16.98 7.54
N PHE A 179 2.21 -16.42 8.74
CA PHE A 179 3.38 -15.91 9.43
C PHE A 179 3.96 -16.85 10.48
N LYS A 180 3.22 -17.90 10.84
CA LYS A 180 3.66 -18.90 11.83
C LYS A 180 3.99 -18.29 13.21
N VAL A 181 3.13 -17.43 13.67
CA VAL A 181 3.23 -16.74 14.97
C VAL A 181 2.27 -17.34 15.99
#